data_3a8f4b1c69e82e9b3053c8a6ed575a40
#
_entry.id   3a8f4b1c69e82e9b3053c8a6ed575a40
#
_cell.length_a   1.000
_cell.length_b   1.000
_cell.length_c   1.000
_cell.angle_alpha   90.00
_cell.angle_beta   90.00
_cell.angle_gamma   90.00
#
_symmetry.space_group_name_H-M   'P 1'
#
loop_
_entity.id
_entity.type
_entity.pdbx_description
1 polymer ?
#
loop_
_entity_poly.entity_id
_entity_poly.type
_entity_poly.pdbx_seq_one_letter_code
_entity_poly.pdbx_strand_id
1 'polypeptide(L)'
;MNIRRVVLGAAMSLIFVVGCGGGGTGTGASPAGATPAAGADAVEVTIADFAFTPAEATAAVGGAVHWTNNDSAPHSVSWADEEPESNDLDNGDDYERTFDAAGTYEYACGIHPTMTGSVTVTQ
;
A
#
# COMPACT_ATOMS: atom_id res chain seq x y z
N MET A 1 6.00 61.89 10.59
CA MET A 1 7.42 61.83 10.75
C MET A 1 7.92 60.45 10.37
N ASN A 2 8.49 60.42 9.23
CA ASN A 2 8.77 59.13 8.57
C ASN A 2 10.23 58.79 8.72
N ILE A 3 10.45 57.66 9.31
CA ILE A 3 11.78 57.12 9.33
C ILE A 3 11.79 55.88 8.46
N ARG A 4 12.27 56.05 7.29
CA ARG A 4 12.55 54.94 6.41
C ARG A 4 13.87 54.31 6.82
N ARG A 5 13.80 53.10 7.29
CA ARG A 5 15.01 52.32 7.42
C ARG A 5 15.10 51.38 6.23
N VAL A 6 16.02 51.72 5.40
CA VAL A 6 16.43 50.83 4.32
C VAL A 6 17.39 49.83 4.92
N VAL A 7 17.00 48.61 4.93
CA VAL A 7 17.89 47.51 5.29
C VAL A 7 18.38 46.92 3.98
N LEU A 8 19.62 47.17 3.72
CA LEU A 8 20.30 46.45 2.66
C LEU A 8 20.53 45.02 3.13
N GLY A 9 19.83 44.15 2.53
CA GLY A 9 20.09 42.75 2.74
C GLY A 9 21.20 42.28 1.81
N ALA A 10 22.22 41.84 2.41
CA ALA A 10 23.30 41.22 1.65
C ALA A 10 22.83 39.88 1.14
N ALA A 11 22.90 39.74 -0.12
CA ALA A 11 22.62 38.46 -0.75
C ALA A 11 23.82 37.55 -0.53
N MET A 12 23.60 36.59 0.25
CA MET A 12 24.58 35.57 0.44
C MET A 12 24.26 34.45 -0.55
N SER A 13 25.05 34.42 -1.57
CA SER A 13 24.98 33.34 -2.54
C SER A 13 25.53 32.08 -1.92
N LEU A 14 24.64 31.24 -1.56
CA LEU A 14 25.01 29.89 -1.26
C LEU A 14 25.14 29.10 -2.54
N ILE A 15 26.34 28.83 -2.86
CA ILE A 15 26.61 27.89 -3.92
C ILE A 15 26.41 26.50 -3.33
N PHE A 16 25.29 25.94 -3.64
CA PHE A 16 25.12 24.53 -3.41
C PHE A 16 25.89 23.77 -4.44
N VAL A 17 26.99 23.33 -4.05
CA VAL A 17 27.63 22.28 -4.81
C VAL A 17 26.81 21.03 -4.50
N VAL A 18 25.93 20.77 -5.34
CA VAL A 18 25.31 19.48 -5.31
C VAL A 18 26.37 18.51 -5.77
N GLY A 19 26.95 17.99 -4.87
CA GLY A 19 27.68 16.83 -5.17
C GLY A 19 26.71 15.78 -5.52
N CYS A 20 26.62 15.59 -6.66
CA CYS A 20 25.93 14.49 -7.11
C CYS A 20 26.69 13.34 -6.78
N GLY A 21 26.48 12.98 -5.77
CA GLY A 21 27.07 11.86 -5.46
C GLY A 21 26.66 10.82 -6.26
N GLY A 22 27.21 10.44 -6.78
CA GLY A 22 26.84 9.55 -7.50
C GLY A 22 26.38 8.39 -7.25
N GLY A 23 26.08 8.37 -6.68
CA GLY A 23 25.49 7.38 -6.54
C GLY A 23 25.23 6.46 -7.33
N GLY A 24 25.38 6.47 -7.90
CA GLY A 24 24.96 5.64 -8.68
C GLY A 24 24.77 4.37 -8.59
N THR A 25 25.16 3.96 -7.91
CA THR A 25 25.01 2.69 -7.92
C THR A 25 23.80 2.25 -8.00
N GLY A 26 23.28 2.49 -8.33
CA GLY A 26 22.18 2.06 -8.59
C GLY A 26 21.55 1.11 -8.08
N THR A 27 21.93 0.65 -7.79
CA THR A 27 21.34 -0.24 -7.27
C THR A 27 20.01 -0.15 -7.22
N GLY A 28 19.64 -0.25 -7.68
CA GLY A 28 18.52 -0.40 -7.61
C GLY A 28 17.55 -0.13 -7.21
N ALA A 29 17.65 0.05 -7.09
CA ALA A 29 16.78 0.31 -6.68
C ALA A 29 15.64 0.48 -6.96
N SER A 30 15.31 0.45 -7.14
CA SER A 30 14.29 0.63 -7.06
C SER A 30 13.35 0.82 -7.22
N PRO A 31 12.95 0.81 -7.29
CA PRO A 31 12.01 0.91 -7.49
C PRO A 31 11.13 1.35 -7.27
N ALA A 32 11.21 1.65 -7.43
CA ALA A 32 10.50 2.08 -7.31
C ALA A 32 9.46 2.20 -7.15
N GLY A 33 9.23 2.33 -7.24
CA GLY A 33 8.28 2.62 -7.16
C GLY A 33 7.40 2.48 -6.69
N ALA A 34 7.38 2.29 -6.55
CA ALA A 34 6.55 2.17 -6.21
C ALA A 34 5.72 2.47 -5.42
N THR A 35 5.49 2.66 -5.08
CA THR A 35 4.62 2.77 -4.54
C THR A 35 4.13 3.17 -3.69
N PRO A 36 3.64 3.25 -3.39
CA PRO A 36 2.88 3.75 -2.72
C PRO A 36 2.72 3.61 -1.50
N ALA A 37 2.47 3.71 -1.37
CA ALA A 37 2.02 3.52 -0.44
C ALA A 37 2.56 3.24 0.62
N ALA A 38 2.44 3.42 1.05
CA ALA A 38 2.48 3.02 2.07
C ALA A 38 3.52 2.54 2.59
N GLY A 39 4.21 2.69 2.38
CA GLY A 39 5.05 2.31 2.95
C GLY A 39 5.31 1.05 3.25
N ALA A 40 4.84 0.59 3.90
CA ALA A 40 5.07 -0.70 4.26
C ALA A 40 5.03 -1.55 3.10
N ASP A 41 5.59 -2.61 3.17
CA ASP A 41 5.52 -3.56 2.13
C ASP A 41 4.10 -4.08 2.05
N ALA A 42 3.48 -3.91 0.95
CA ALA A 42 2.18 -4.50 0.73
C ALA A 42 2.29 -6.00 0.64
N VAL A 43 1.39 -6.67 1.28
CA VAL A 43 1.30 -8.14 1.21
C VAL A 43 0.37 -8.48 0.08
N GLU A 44 0.81 -9.35 -0.80
CA GLU A 44 0.05 -9.74 -1.97
C GLU A 44 -0.75 -11.02 -1.72
N VAL A 45 -2.02 -10.97 -2.05
CA VAL A 45 -2.89 -12.14 -2.07
C VAL A 45 -3.44 -12.31 -3.47
N THR A 46 -3.29 -13.48 -4.01
CA THR A 46 -3.81 -13.81 -5.33
C THR A 46 -5.13 -14.56 -5.20
N ILE A 47 -6.10 -14.19 -6.00
CA ILE A 47 -7.36 -14.91 -6.12
C ILE A 47 -7.29 -15.73 -7.41
N ALA A 48 -7.28 -17.03 -7.25
CA ALA A 48 -7.21 -17.95 -8.37
C ALA A 48 -7.77 -19.31 -7.97
N ASP A 49 -8.31 -20.02 -8.93
CA ASP A 49 -8.88 -21.35 -8.70
C ASP A 49 -9.90 -21.37 -7.53
N PHE A 50 -10.68 -20.32 -7.43
CA PHE A 50 -11.66 -20.17 -6.37
C PHE A 50 -11.04 -20.26 -4.96
N ALA A 51 -9.88 -19.69 -4.78
CA ALA A 51 -9.17 -19.64 -3.53
C ALA A 51 -8.35 -18.36 -3.37
N PHE A 52 -8.16 -17.95 -2.13
CA PHE A 52 -7.21 -16.90 -1.79
C PHE A 52 -5.85 -17.53 -1.49
N THR A 53 -4.80 -17.01 -2.10
CA THR A 53 -3.45 -17.54 -1.93
C THR A 53 -2.45 -16.42 -1.59
N PRO A 54 -1.85 -16.41 -0.41
CA PRO A 54 -2.10 -17.34 0.68
C PRO A 54 -3.47 -17.11 1.33
N ALA A 55 -4.06 -18.16 1.88
CA ALA A 55 -5.31 -18.03 2.60
C ALA A 55 -5.13 -17.29 3.92
N GLU A 56 -3.96 -17.41 4.51
CA GLU A 56 -3.57 -16.69 5.71
C GLU A 56 -2.41 -15.77 5.38
N ALA A 57 -2.64 -14.48 5.45
CA ALA A 57 -1.64 -13.47 5.21
C ALA A 57 -1.26 -12.79 6.51
N THR A 58 -0.04 -12.28 6.59
CA THR A 58 0.44 -11.53 7.75
C THR A 58 0.93 -10.17 7.29
N ALA A 59 0.48 -9.13 7.96
CA ALA A 59 0.89 -7.77 7.70
C ALA A 59 1.30 -7.08 9.00
N ALA A 60 2.00 -5.97 8.90
CA ALA A 60 2.32 -5.14 10.06
C ALA A 60 1.26 -4.04 10.22
N VAL A 61 1.12 -3.53 11.42
CA VAL A 61 0.27 -2.36 11.68
C VAL A 61 0.71 -1.21 10.77
N GLY A 62 -0.24 -0.59 10.11
CA GLY A 62 0.02 0.44 9.10
C GLY A 62 0.31 -0.12 7.73
N GLY A 63 0.47 -1.41 7.61
CA GLY A 63 0.68 -2.07 6.32
C GLY A 63 -0.61 -2.33 5.57
N ALA A 64 -0.47 -2.64 4.32
CA ALA A 64 -1.59 -2.93 3.44
C ALA A 64 -1.53 -4.35 2.91
N VAL A 65 -2.67 -4.88 2.59
CA VAL A 65 -2.80 -6.14 1.86
C VAL A 65 -3.50 -5.84 0.54
N HIS A 66 -2.99 -6.42 -0.50
CA HIS A 66 -3.44 -6.19 -1.86
C HIS A 66 -3.92 -7.50 -2.47
N TRP A 67 -5.15 -7.55 -2.92
CA TRP A 67 -5.74 -8.71 -3.56
C TRP A 67 -5.84 -8.47 -5.06
N THR A 68 -5.46 -9.45 -5.83
CA THR A 68 -5.58 -9.41 -7.29
C THR A 68 -6.34 -10.63 -7.77
N ASN A 69 -7.39 -10.41 -8.55
CA ASN A 69 -8.14 -11.51 -9.14
C ASN A 69 -7.51 -11.98 -10.44
N ASN A 70 -6.92 -13.15 -10.39
CA ASN A 70 -6.38 -13.82 -11.58
C ASN A 70 -7.30 -14.93 -12.09
N ASP A 71 -8.45 -15.08 -11.46
CA ASP A 71 -9.44 -16.04 -11.92
C ASP A 71 -10.30 -15.45 -13.04
N SER A 72 -10.90 -16.30 -13.83
CA SER A 72 -11.82 -15.84 -14.87
C SER A 72 -13.20 -15.51 -14.31
N ALA A 73 -13.51 -15.97 -13.13
CA ALA A 73 -14.77 -15.67 -12.46
C ALA A 73 -14.62 -14.41 -11.61
N PRO A 74 -15.70 -13.64 -11.42
CA PRO A 74 -15.65 -12.52 -10.51
C PRO A 74 -15.60 -12.99 -9.05
N HIS A 75 -14.90 -12.23 -8.24
CA HIS A 75 -14.79 -12.47 -6.80
C HIS A 75 -14.91 -11.15 -6.05
N SER A 76 -15.06 -11.21 -4.74
CA SER A 76 -15.03 -10.01 -3.90
C SER A 76 -14.39 -10.35 -2.56
N VAL A 77 -14.09 -9.32 -1.77
CA VAL A 77 -13.56 -9.48 -0.42
C VAL A 77 -14.59 -8.93 0.56
N SER A 78 -15.19 -9.80 1.32
CA SER A 78 -16.22 -9.46 2.29
C SER A 78 -15.70 -9.73 3.70
N TRP A 79 -15.73 -8.72 4.55
CA TRP A 79 -15.10 -8.76 5.85
C TRP A 79 -16.05 -9.17 6.97
N ALA A 80 -15.55 -9.95 7.93
CA ALA A 80 -16.33 -10.33 9.10
C ALA A 80 -16.48 -9.20 10.11
N ASP A 81 -15.61 -8.18 10.05
CA ASP A 81 -15.64 -7.05 10.97
C ASP A 81 -16.51 -5.88 10.48
N GLU A 82 -17.41 -6.15 9.57
CA GLU A 82 -18.34 -5.13 9.07
C GLU A 82 -17.71 -4.02 8.25
N GLU A 83 -16.45 -4.16 7.88
CA GLU A 83 -15.86 -3.24 6.92
C GLU A 83 -16.55 -3.39 5.56
N PRO A 84 -16.59 -2.32 4.78
CA PRO A 84 -17.19 -2.41 3.48
C PRO A 84 -16.56 -3.50 2.62
N GLU A 85 -17.41 -4.27 2.01
CA GLU A 85 -16.96 -5.26 1.05
C GLU A 85 -16.33 -4.58 -0.16
N SER A 86 -15.39 -5.22 -0.78
CA SER A 86 -14.86 -4.73 -2.05
C SER A 86 -15.95 -4.79 -3.12
N ASN A 87 -15.77 -4.05 -4.18
CA ASN A 87 -16.56 -4.25 -5.38
C ASN A 87 -16.28 -5.65 -5.95
N ASP A 88 -17.12 -6.08 -6.85
CA ASP A 88 -16.81 -7.29 -7.59
C ASP A 88 -15.53 -7.07 -8.40
N LEU A 89 -14.63 -8.00 -8.27
CA LEU A 89 -13.33 -7.97 -8.93
C LEU A 89 -13.38 -8.93 -10.10
N ASP A 90 -13.37 -8.41 -11.29
CA ASP A 90 -13.25 -9.23 -12.48
C ASP A 90 -11.79 -9.63 -12.71
N ASN A 91 -11.57 -10.46 -13.69
CA ASN A 91 -10.20 -10.90 -14.01
C ASN A 91 -9.28 -9.70 -14.23
N GLY A 92 -8.24 -9.61 -13.45
CA GLY A 92 -7.26 -8.53 -13.51
C GLY A 92 -7.54 -7.37 -12.58
N ASP A 93 -8.69 -7.34 -11.95
CA ASP A 93 -9.01 -6.29 -10.98
C ASP A 93 -8.33 -6.55 -9.65
N ASP A 94 -8.18 -5.49 -8.89
CA ASP A 94 -7.49 -5.54 -7.61
C ASP A 94 -8.22 -4.72 -6.54
N TYR A 95 -7.87 -5.01 -5.29
CA TYR A 95 -8.43 -4.36 -4.11
C TYR A 95 -7.35 -4.29 -3.04
N GLU A 96 -7.31 -3.21 -2.27
CA GLU A 96 -6.34 -3.03 -1.20
C GLU A 96 -7.02 -2.56 0.07
N ARG A 97 -6.55 -3.05 1.20
CA ARG A 97 -6.96 -2.55 2.50
C ARG A 97 -5.75 -2.34 3.38
N THR A 98 -5.72 -1.20 4.08
CA THR A 98 -4.70 -0.88 5.08
C THR A 98 -5.23 -1.20 6.46
N PHE A 99 -4.37 -1.76 7.32
CA PHE A 99 -4.73 -2.17 8.67
C PHE A 99 -4.02 -1.32 9.71
N ASP A 100 -4.79 -0.60 10.50
CA ASP A 100 -4.25 0.33 11.51
C ASP A 100 -4.15 -0.26 12.90
N ALA A 101 -4.68 -1.43 13.12
CA ALA A 101 -4.68 -2.09 14.41
C ALA A 101 -4.29 -3.56 14.29
N ALA A 102 -3.54 -4.03 15.26
CA ALA A 102 -3.18 -5.42 15.32
C ALA A 102 -4.40 -6.29 15.61
N GLY A 103 -4.41 -7.48 15.08
CA GLY A 103 -5.51 -8.43 15.26
C GLY A 103 -5.60 -9.39 14.09
N THR A 104 -6.60 -10.24 14.15
CA THR A 104 -6.90 -11.16 13.06
C THR A 104 -8.20 -10.73 12.39
N TYR A 105 -8.15 -10.59 11.08
CA TYR A 105 -9.27 -10.13 10.28
C TYR A 105 -9.67 -11.23 9.31
N GLU A 106 -10.84 -11.79 9.54
CA GLU A 106 -11.35 -12.85 8.68
C GLU A 106 -12.18 -12.28 7.54
N TYR A 107 -12.10 -12.89 6.40
CA TYR A 107 -12.87 -12.50 5.23
C TYR A 107 -13.27 -13.72 4.39
N ALA A 108 -14.22 -13.49 3.52
CA ALA A 108 -14.68 -14.48 2.56
C ALA A 108 -14.99 -13.79 1.23
N CYS A 109 -15.12 -14.57 0.20
CA CYS A 109 -15.67 -14.02 -1.04
C CYS A 109 -17.18 -13.83 -0.88
N GLY A 110 -17.67 -12.64 -1.17
CA GLY A 110 -19.10 -12.37 -1.09
C GLY A 110 -19.92 -13.13 -2.12
N ILE A 111 -19.31 -13.50 -3.24
CA ILE A 111 -19.98 -14.25 -4.30
C ILE A 111 -19.87 -15.75 -4.05
N HIS A 112 -18.75 -16.20 -3.50
CA HIS A 112 -18.48 -17.62 -3.25
C HIS A 112 -18.12 -17.81 -1.77
N PRO A 113 -19.10 -17.92 -0.88
CA PRO A 113 -18.85 -17.91 0.56
C PRO A 113 -17.97 -19.03 1.11
N THR A 114 -17.73 -20.05 0.31
CA THR A 114 -16.81 -21.13 0.72
C THR A 114 -15.34 -20.73 0.55
N MET A 115 -15.07 -19.66 -0.16
CA MET A 115 -13.72 -19.09 -0.28
C MET A 115 -13.47 -18.20 0.93
N THR A 116 -12.56 -18.59 1.78
CA THR A 116 -12.25 -17.83 3.01
C THR A 116 -10.77 -17.55 3.13
N GLY A 117 -10.46 -16.52 3.85
CA GLY A 117 -9.10 -16.16 4.17
C GLY A 117 -9.02 -15.35 5.46
N SER A 118 -7.82 -15.04 5.87
CA SER A 118 -7.59 -14.17 7.02
C SER A 118 -6.32 -13.37 6.87
N VAL A 119 -6.31 -12.22 7.53
CA VAL A 119 -5.11 -11.40 7.65
C VAL A 119 -4.79 -11.25 9.12
N THR A 120 -3.59 -11.62 9.51
CA THR A 120 -3.08 -11.37 10.86
C THR A 120 -2.20 -10.14 10.82
N VAL A 121 -2.56 -9.14 11.60
CA VAL A 121 -1.82 -7.89 11.68
C VAL A 121 -1.05 -7.84 12.99
N THR A 122 0.25 -7.67 12.89
CA THR A 122 1.16 -7.67 14.04
C THR A 122 1.83 -6.31 14.20
N GLN A 123 2.25 -6.02 15.43
CA GLN A 123 2.98 -4.78 15.72
C GLN A 123 4.45 -4.89 15.34
#